data_1d229a428ee5b1550d23d09b705e5825
#
_entry.id   1d229a428ee5b1550d23d09b705e5825
#
_cell.length_a   1.000
_cell.length_b   1.000
_cell.length_c   1.000
_cell.angle_alpha   90.00
_cell.angle_beta   90.00
_cell.angle_gamma   90.00
#
_symmetry.space_group_name_H-M   'P 1'
#
loop_
_entity.id
_entity.type
_entity.pdbx_description
1 polymer ?
#
loop_
_entity_poly.entity_id
_entity_poly.type
_entity_poly.pdbx_seq_one_letter_code
_entity_poly.pdbx_strand_id
1 'polypeptide(L)'
;MTAKISVILTAWQRPQYLEEQVDRVLRQTVPPHEVLLWYNQPPSALGFFKRKQLLEFRNADRVKKIVCDYNFGIIPRFAMASAVEGDYVCIFDDDTLPGERWFENCLRFVDQEKTLCGTIGLRFLSDSEPKTEVPRMGWAGRNEKIEFVDLVGHSWFFRREWARYFWDTEPLLRSFGEDIHFCAMLQRHGIRVACPPHPQDDTSLWGSVKGDLGVDKVAISCSKDRSQEFREVLQYEVANGWRLMLL
;
A
#
# COMPACT_ATOMS: atom_id res chain seq x y z
N MET A 1 -2.43 25.49 -6.83
CA MET A 1 -1.13 24.80 -6.92
C MET A 1 -1.44 23.36 -7.30
N THR A 2 -0.65 22.76 -8.20
CA THR A 2 -0.81 21.37 -8.60
C THR A 2 -0.29 20.48 -7.45
N ALA A 3 -1.03 19.45 -7.06
CA ALA A 3 -0.63 18.52 -6.00
C ALA A 3 0.68 17.82 -6.39
N LYS A 4 1.68 17.85 -5.53
CA LYS A 4 2.95 17.15 -5.73
C LYS A 4 2.86 15.77 -5.09
N ILE A 5 2.86 14.71 -5.91
CA ILE A 5 2.75 13.34 -5.48
C ILE A 5 4.08 12.63 -5.68
N SER A 6 4.67 12.10 -4.61
CA SER A 6 5.78 11.17 -4.68
C SER A 6 5.26 9.74 -4.65
N VAL A 7 5.72 8.93 -5.59
CA VAL A 7 5.34 7.52 -5.67
C VAL A 7 6.49 6.65 -5.22
N ILE A 8 6.22 5.70 -4.34
CA ILE A 8 7.17 4.68 -3.90
C ILE A 8 6.69 3.32 -4.41
N LEU A 9 7.45 2.75 -5.33
CA LEU A 9 7.25 1.39 -5.82
C LEU A 9 8.19 0.45 -5.07
N THR A 10 7.66 -0.65 -4.59
CA THR A 10 8.47 -1.73 -4.02
C THR A 10 8.80 -2.74 -5.10
N ALA A 11 9.99 -3.30 -5.11
CA ALA A 11 10.38 -4.37 -6.01
C ALA A 11 11.14 -5.46 -5.25
N TRP A 12 10.61 -6.69 -5.29
CA TRP A 12 11.22 -7.81 -4.58
C TRP A 12 11.18 -9.13 -5.39
N GLN A 13 10.01 -9.71 -5.61
CA GLN A 13 9.89 -11.04 -6.23
C GLN A 13 9.06 -11.08 -7.51
N ARG A 14 8.39 -9.99 -7.88
CA ARG A 14 7.45 -9.92 -9.01
C ARG A 14 7.91 -8.96 -10.12
N PRO A 15 9.10 -9.20 -10.72
CA PRO A 15 9.65 -8.31 -11.76
C PRO A 15 8.77 -8.19 -12.99
N GLN A 16 7.90 -9.18 -13.23
CA GLN A 16 7.01 -9.20 -14.41
C GLN A 16 5.97 -8.08 -14.42
N TYR A 17 5.66 -7.48 -13.26
CA TYR A 17 4.68 -6.39 -13.16
C TYR A 17 5.31 -5.00 -13.17
N LEU A 18 6.61 -4.89 -12.88
CA LEU A 18 7.28 -3.61 -12.63
C LEU A 18 7.18 -2.63 -13.80
N GLU A 19 7.43 -3.10 -15.03
CA GLU A 19 7.36 -2.23 -16.21
C GLU A 19 5.95 -1.69 -16.42
N GLU A 20 4.93 -2.55 -16.33
CA GLU A 20 3.55 -2.12 -16.44
C GLU A 20 3.14 -1.19 -15.31
N GLN A 21 3.57 -1.47 -14.08
CA GLN A 21 3.28 -0.63 -12.91
C GLN A 21 3.88 0.77 -13.09
N VAL A 22 5.14 0.88 -13.51
CA VAL A 22 5.78 2.16 -13.81
C VAL A 22 5.03 2.91 -14.92
N ASP A 23 4.69 2.24 -16.01
CA ASP A 23 3.96 2.84 -17.13
C ASP A 23 2.59 3.40 -16.68
N ARG A 24 1.85 2.67 -15.84
CA ARG A 24 0.56 3.10 -15.30
C ARG A 24 0.68 4.29 -14.34
N VAL A 25 1.71 4.28 -13.50
CA VAL A 25 2.01 5.40 -12.59
C VAL A 25 2.37 6.66 -13.38
N LEU A 26 3.19 6.54 -14.41
CA LEU A 26 3.59 7.68 -15.23
C LEU A 26 2.47 8.25 -16.12
N ARG A 27 1.41 7.46 -16.38
CA ARG A 27 0.22 7.86 -17.16
C ARG A 27 -0.96 8.32 -16.32
N GLN A 28 -0.80 8.48 -15.02
CA GLN A 28 -1.86 9.03 -14.18
C GLN A 28 -2.33 10.40 -14.68
N THR A 29 -3.64 10.69 -14.63
CA THR A 29 -4.22 11.99 -15.01
C THR A 29 -3.66 13.15 -14.17
N VAL A 30 -3.29 12.86 -12.93
CA VAL A 30 -2.46 13.74 -12.09
C VAL A 30 -1.06 13.11 -12.08
N PRO A 31 -0.11 13.61 -12.90
CA PRO A 31 1.19 12.97 -13.03
C PRO A 31 1.98 13.05 -11.72
N PRO A 32 2.77 12.01 -11.40
CA PRO A 32 3.63 12.05 -10.23
C PRO A 32 4.71 13.13 -10.37
N HIS A 33 5.04 13.79 -9.26
CA HIS A 33 6.18 14.68 -9.17
C HIS A 33 7.51 13.91 -9.28
N GLU A 34 7.57 12.75 -8.64
CA GLU A 34 8.68 11.82 -8.69
C GLU A 34 8.20 10.37 -8.49
N VAL A 35 8.99 9.44 -9.00
CA VAL A 35 8.81 8.00 -8.78
C VAL A 35 10.10 7.43 -8.20
N LEU A 36 10.01 6.80 -7.05
CA LEU A 36 11.10 6.14 -6.36
C LEU A 36 10.85 4.62 -6.39
N LEU A 37 11.79 3.86 -6.92
CA LEU A 37 11.80 2.41 -6.86
C LEU A 37 12.72 1.96 -5.74
N TRP A 38 12.14 1.33 -4.73
CA TRP A 38 12.89 0.64 -3.71
C TRP A 38 13.04 -0.84 -4.08
N TYR A 39 14.21 -1.16 -4.60
CA TYR A 39 14.61 -2.53 -4.91
C TYR A 39 15.16 -3.18 -3.64
N ASN A 40 14.32 -3.97 -2.97
CA ASN A 40 14.76 -4.78 -1.84
C ASN A 40 15.44 -6.05 -2.36
N GLN A 41 16.53 -6.52 -1.71
CA GLN A 41 17.25 -7.68 -2.22
C GLN A 41 16.33 -8.89 -2.36
N PRO A 42 16.13 -9.43 -3.57
CA PRO A 42 15.30 -10.59 -3.77
C PRO A 42 16.01 -11.87 -3.27
N PRO A 43 15.25 -12.94 -2.98
CA PRO A 43 15.84 -14.23 -2.63
C PRO A 43 16.86 -14.71 -3.68
N SER A 44 17.87 -15.44 -3.25
CA SER A 44 18.91 -16.00 -4.14
C SER A 44 18.33 -16.91 -5.24
N ALA A 45 17.18 -17.55 -4.96
CA ALA A 45 16.45 -18.38 -5.92
C ALA A 45 15.83 -17.59 -7.10
N LEU A 46 15.72 -16.24 -7.00
CA LEU A 46 15.30 -15.42 -8.12
C LEU A 46 16.43 -15.39 -9.16
N GLY A 47 16.24 -16.06 -10.29
CA GLY A 47 17.25 -16.21 -11.33
C GLY A 47 17.77 -14.87 -11.89
N PHE A 48 18.97 -14.90 -12.48
CA PHE A 48 19.69 -13.74 -13.01
C PHE A 48 18.83 -12.84 -13.92
N PHE A 49 18.08 -13.41 -14.85
CA PHE A 49 17.23 -12.64 -15.78
C PHE A 49 16.12 -11.87 -15.07
N LYS A 50 15.47 -12.47 -14.06
CA LYS A 50 14.44 -11.80 -13.28
C LYS A 50 15.00 -10.66 -12.44
N ARG A 51 16.22 -10.82 -11.89
CA ARG A 51 16.92 -9.74 -11.18
C ARG A 51 17.25 -8.58 -12.11
N LYS A 52 17.67 -8.89 -13.34
CA LYS A 52 17.92 -7.89 -14.38
C LYS A 52 16.66 -7.08 -14.71
N GLN A 53 15.50 -7.73 -14.86
CA GLN A 53 14.21 -7.07 -15.09
C GLN A 53 13.82 -6.08 -13.99
N LEU A 54 14.23 -6.29 -12.74
CA LEU A 54 13.98 -5.35 -11.66
C LEU A 54 14.79 -4.04 -11.78
N LEU A 55 15.81 -4.00 -12.60
CA LEU A 55 16.67 -2.84 -12.77
C LEU A 55 16.63 -2.24 -14.19
N GLU A 56 16.32 -3.05 -15.18
CA GLU A 56 16.27 -2.67 -16.60
C GLU A 56 14.85 -2.89 -17.13
N PHE A 57 14.09 -1.82 -17.25
CA PHE A 57 12.71 -1.79 -17.75
C PHE A 57 12.45 -0.48 -18.48
N ARG A 58 11.34 -0.41 -19.25
CA ARG A 58 10.95 0.80 -19.95
C ARG A 58 10.75 1.97 -18.99
N ASN A 59 11.18 3.17 -19.37
CA ASN A 59 11.13 4.38 -18.53
C ASN A 59 11.94 4.30 -17.23
N ALA A 60 12.93 3.40 -17.15
CA ALA A 60 13.79 3.26 -15.98
C ALA A 60 14.61 4.51 -15.66
N ASP A 61 14.83 5.38 -16.68
CA ASP A 61 15.48 6.70 -16.57
C ASP A 61 14.60 7.74 -15.87
N ARG A 62 13.29 7.54 -15.83
CA ARG A 62 12.33 8.41 -15.15
C ARG A 62 12.09 8.03 -13.68
N VAL A 63 12.78 7.01 -13.19
CA VAL A 63 12.59 6.45 -11.86
C VAL A 63 13.88 6.55 -11.06
N LYS A 64 13.82 7.21 -9.90
CA LYS A 64 14.91 7.21 -8.91
C LYS A 64 15.00 5.82 -8.28
N LYS A 65 16.18 5.21 -8.21
CA LYS A 65 16.33 3.82 -7.73
C LYS A 65 17.15 3.79 -6.45
N ILE A 66 16.64 3.07 -5.44
CA ILE A 66 17.38 2.64 -4.26
C ILE A 66 17.57 1.13 -4.37
N VAL A 67 18.80 0.70 -4.57
CA VAL A 67 19.13 -0.72 -4.74
C VAL A 67 19.78 -1.23 -3.47
N CYS A 68 19.10 -2.15 -2.79
CA CYS A 68 19.58 -2.75 -1.55
C CYS A 68 20.26 -4.10 -1.84
N ASP A 69 21.41 -4.32 -1.22
CA ASP A 69 22.15 -5.60 -1.22
C ASP A 69 21.71 -6.52 -0.06
N TYR A 70 20.75 -6.07 0.74
CA TYR A 70 20.18 -6.77 1.87
C TYR A 70 18.63 -6.67 1.81
N ASN A 71 17.92 -7.68 2.33
CA ASN A 71 16.48 -7.66 2.48
C ASN A 71 16.08 -6.99 3.81
N PHE A 72 15.71 -5.74 3.76
CA PHE A 72 15.27 -4.97 4.93
C PHE A 72 13.83 -5.26 5.37
N GLY A 73 13.14 -6.20 4.72
CA GLY A 73 11.73 -6.49 5.00
C GLY A 73 10.78 -5.45 4.38
N ILE A 74 9.63 -5.23 5.01
CA ILE A 74 8.51 -4.44 4.46
C ILE A 74 8.42 -3.02 5.05
N ILE A 75 8.85 -2.81 6.29
CA ILE A 75 8.75 -1.53 7.01
C ILE A 75 9.45 -0.35 6.31
N PRO A 76 10.66 -0.51 5.71
CA PRO A 76 11.40 0.63 5.16
C PRO A 76 10.68 1.43 4.08
N ARG A 77 9.65 0.87 3.41
CA ARG A 77 8.83 1.64 2.47
C ARG A 77 8.15 2.86 3.12
N PHE A 78 7.76 2.75 4.40
CA PHE A 78 7.22 3.87 5.17
C PHE A 78 8.30 4.85 5.63
N ALA A 79 9.53 4.38 5.88
CA ALA A 79 10.66 5.26 6.15
C ALA A 79 11.01 6.12 4.92
N MET A 80 10.98 5.53 3.72
CA MET A 80 11.20 6.26 2.47
C MET A 80 10.19 7.38 2.25
N ALA A 81 8.96 7.24 2.77
CA ALA A 81 7.95 8.29 2.69
C ALA A 81 8.35 9.60 3.38
N SER A 82 9.29 9.55 4.32
CA SER A 82 9.83 10.76 4.96
C SER A 82 10.92 11.45 4.13
N ALA A 83 11.52 10.76 3.16
CA ALA A 83 12.66 11.24 2.37
C ALA A 83 12.28 11.81 0.99
N VAL A 84 11.02 11.68 0.56
CA VAL A 84 10.53 12.16 -0.73
C VAL A 84 10.11 13.64 -0.67
N GLU A 85 9.96 14.29 -1.85
CA GLU A 85 9.75 15.74 -1.96
C GLU A 85 8.27 16.16 -2.06
N GLY A 86 7.36 15.23 -2.43
CA GLY A 86 5.95 15.53 -2.65
C GLY A 86 5.20 15.91 -1.37
N ASP A 87 4.07 16.58 -1.52
CA ASP A 87 3.14 16.88 -0.42
C ASP A 87 2.34 15.63 -0.03
N TYR A 88 2.13 14.75 -1.02
CA TYR A 88 1.47 13.46 -0.88
C TYR A 88 2.41 12.33 -1.25
N VAL A 89 2.18 11.18 -0.65
CA VAL A 89 2.91 9.93 -0.94
C VAL A 89 1.91 8.87 -1.37
N CYS A 90 2.26 8.13 -2.42
CA CYS A 90 1.58 6.88 -2.76
C CYS A 90 2.59 5.74 -2.75
N ILE A 91 2.41 4.77 -1.85
CA ILE A 91 3.20 3.54 -1.81
C ILE A 91 2.40 2.44 -2.51
N PHE A 92 3.04 1.63 -3.34
CA PHE A 92 2.42 0.47 -3.99
C PHE A 92 3.19 -0.82 -3.69
N ASP A 93 2.45 -1.91 -3.47
CA ASP A 93 3.01 -3.25 -3.52
C ASP A 93 3.42 -3.64 -4.94
N ASP A 94 4.33 -4.61 -5.07
CA ASP A 94 4.93 -5.03 -6.35
C ASP A 94 3.97 -5.80 -7.29
N ASP A 95 2.70 -5.96 -6.90
CA ASP A 95 1.63 -6.59 -7.66
C ASP A 95 0.41 -5.67 -7.89
N THR A 96 0.52 -4.39 -7.60
CA THR A 96 -0.57 -3.42 -7.69
C THR A 96 -0.46 -2.59 -8.96
N LEU A 97 -1.47 -2.64 -9.81
CA LEU A 97 -1.52 -1.95 -11.11
C LEU A 97 -2.64 -0.91 -11.12
N PRO A 98 -2.35 0.38 -10.80
CA PRO A 98 -3.39 1.40 -10.66
C PRO A 98 -4.10 1.72 -11.97
N GLY A 99 -5.39 2.08 -11.87
CA GLY A 99 -6.13 2.74 -12.94
C GLY A 99 -5.60 4.16 -13.18
N GLU A 100 -5.84 4.72 -14.35
CA GLU A 100 -5.23 6.00 -14.78
C GLU A 100 -5.65 7.21 -13.95
N ARG A 101 -6.76 7.13 -13.21
CA ARG A 101 -7.33 8.19 -12.36
C ARG A 101 -7.21 7.89 -10.86
N TRP A 102 -6.38 6.95 -10.46
CA TRP A 102 -6.24 6.58 -9.06
C TRP A 102 -5.81 7.75 -8.17
N PHE A 103 -4.82 8.54 -8.60
CA PHE A 103 -4.37 9.69 -7.82
C PHE A 103 -5.44 10.77 -7.74
N GLU A 104 -6.16 11.04 -8.82
CA GLU A 104 -7.30 11.96 -8.82
C GLU A 104 -8.36 11.49 -7.82
N ASN A 105 -8.67 10.20 -7.81
CA ASN A 105 -9.64 9.61 -6.90
C ASN A 105 -9.22 9.77 -5.43
N CYS A 106 -7.96 9.50 -5.08
CA CYS A 106 -7.44 9.69 -3.72
C CYS A 106 -7.42 11.17 -3.29
N LEU A 107 -7.01 12.07 -4.19
CA LEU A 107 -6.93 13.52 -3.89
C LEU A 107 -8.29 14.15 -3.52
N ARG A 108 -9.40 13.58 -4.00
CA ARG A 108 -10.75 14.04 -3.63
C ARG A 108 -11.04 13.88 -2.14
N PHE A 109 -10.40 12.93 -1.48
CA PHE A 109 -10.78 12.52 -0.13
C PHE A 109 -9.68 12.75 0.91
N VAL A 110 -8.40 12.66 0.52
CA VAL A 110 -7.28 12.68 1.48
C VAL A 110 -7.31 13.88 2.41
N ASP A 111 -7.64 15.05 1.90
CA ASP A 111 -7.70 16.29 2.68
C ASP A 111 -9.08 16.56 3.25
N GLN A 112 -10.10 16.42 2.42
CA GLN A 112 -11.49 16.70 2.79
C GLN A 112 -11.92 15.81 3.95
N GLU A 113 -11.57 14.54 3.91
CA GLU A 113 -11.96 13.55 4.91
C GLU A 113 -10.85 13.28 5.94
N LYS A 114 -9.68 13.92 5.80
CA LYS A 114 -8.49 13.64 6.60
C LYS A 114 -8.24 12.14 6.70
N THR A 115 -7.99 11.49 5.56
CA THR A 115 -7.97 10.03 5.47
C THR A 115 -6.79 9.48 4.67
N LEU A 116 -6.22 8.36 5.14
CA LEU A 116 -5.38 7.48 4.35
C LEU A 116 -6.27 6.73 3.35
N CYS A 117 -5.95 6.80 2.07
CA CYS A 117 -6.65 6.07 1.01
C CYS A 117 -5.87 4.81 0.60
N GLY A 118 -6.58 3.68 0.45
CA GLY A 118 -5.97 2.42 0.03
C GLY A 118 -6.78 1.64 -1.00
N THR A 119 -6.14 0.64 -1.61
CA THR A 119 -6.71 -0.15 -2.71
C THR A 119 -7.70 -1.20 -2.22
N ILE A 120 -7.39 -1.91 -1.15
CA ILE A 120 -8.29 -2.87 -0.48
C ILE A 120 -8.47 -2.40 0.96
N GLY A 121 -9.70 -2.44 1.46
CA GLY A 121 -10.03 -2.16 2.84
C GLY A 121 -10.68 -3.33 3.54
N LEU A 122 -10.43 -3.45 4.84
CA LEU A 122 -11.04 -4.44 5.71
C LEU A 122 -11.75 -3.73 6.86
N ARG A 123 -12.95 -4.23 7.23
CA ARG A 123 -13.66 -3.87 8.46
C ARG A 123 -13.72 -5.07 9.37
N PHE A 124 -13.05 -5.00 10.51
CA PHE A 124 -13.03 -6.10 11.46
C PHE A 124 -14.30 -6.14 12.29
N LEU A 125 -14.87 -7.33 12.45
CA LEU A 125 -16.04 -7.58 13.33
C LEU A 125 -15.57 -7.88 14.76
N SER A 126 -14.32 -8.32 14.91
CA SER A 126 -13.65 -8.56 16.20
C SER A 126 -12.12 -8.52 15.99
N ASP A 127 -11.36 -8.51 17.07
CA ASP A 127 -9.89 -8.62 17.06
C ASP A 127 -9.36 -10.06 16.89
N SER A 128 -10.25 -11.04 16.85
CA SER A 128 -9.93 -12.48 16.78
C SER A 128 -10.41 -13.17 15.50
N GLU A 129 -11.10 -12.45 14.62
CA GLU A 129 -11.70 -12.98 13.41
C GLU A 129 -10.65 -13.36 12.35
N PRO A 130 -10.83 -14.49 11.64
CA PRO A 130 -9.99 -14.83 10.50
C PRO A 130 -10.08 -13.75 9.40
N LYS A 131 -8.95 -13.29 8.88
CA LYS A 131 -8.88 -12.29 7.79
C LYS A 131 -9.74 -12.66 6.56
N THR A 132 -10.01 -13.94 6.34
CA THR A 132 -10.80 -14.45 5.22
C THR A 132 -12.31 -14.18 5.34
N GLU A 133 -12.82 -13.95 6.53
CA GLU A 133 -14.24 -13.70 6.82
C GLU A 133 -14.58 -12.22 6.93
N VAL A 134 -13.58 -11.36 6.92
CA VAL A 134 -13.73 -9.90 7.08
C VAL A 134 -14.30 -9.28 5.80
N PRO A 135 -15.33 -8.42 5.90
CA PRO A 135 -15.85 -7.65 4.77
C PRO A 135 -14.75 -6.84 4.07
N ARG A 136 -14.70 -6.93 2.74
CA ARG A 136 -13.69 -6.27 1.92
C ARG A 136 -14.31 -5.17 1.07
N MET A 137 -13.64 -4.03 1.00
CA MET A 137 -13.96 -2.87 0.16
C MET A 137 -12.86 -2.65 -0.88
N GLY A 138 -13.12 -1.78 -1.83
CA GLY A 138 -12.16 -1.42 -2.86
C GLY A 138 -12.01 -2.49 -3.92
N TRP A 139 -10.79 -2.72 -4.39
CA TRP A 139 -10.46 -3.65 -5.46
C TRP A 139 -11.09 -5.05 -5.30
N ALA A 140 -11.14 -5.59 -4.08
CA ALA A 140 -11.71 -6.91 -3.81
C ALA A 140 -13.23 -6.91 -3.66
N GLY A 141 -13.84 -5.84 -3.12
CA GLY A 141 -15.26 -5.82 -2.73
C GLY A 141 -16.13 -4.88 -3.57
N ARG A 142 -15.52 -3.98 -4.33
CA ARG A 142 -16.17 -2.85 -5.02
C ARG A 142 -16.83 -1.88 -4.05
N ASN A 143 -16.95 -0.64 -4.43
CA ASN A 143 -17.72 0.38 -3.73
C ASN A 143 -17.95 1.58 -4.64
N GLU A 144 -19.19 2.09 -4.67
CA GLU A 144 -19.58 3.25 -5.47
C GLU A 144 -19.22 4.57 -4.78
N LYS A 145 -19.07 4.56 -3.46
CA LYS A 145 -18.74 5.71 -2.63
C LYS A 145 -17.49 5.41 -1.82
N ILE A 146 -16.91 6.44 -1.21
CA ILE A 146 -15.85 6.24 -0.23
C ILE A 146 -16.36 5.38 0.93
N GLU A 147 -15.60 4.36 1.29
CA GLU A 147 -15.89 3.47 2.40
C GLU A 147 -14.78 3.54 3.45
N PHE A 148 -15.14 3.97 4.66
CA PHE A 148 -14.21 3.95 5.79
C PHE A 148 -14.01 2.53 6.28
N VAL A 149 -12.78 2.21 6.64
CA VAL A 149 -12.34 0.85 7.00
C VAL A 149 -11.34 0.91 8.15
N ASP A 150 -11.07 -0.22 8.77
CA ASP A 150 -10.04 -0.29 9.81
C ASP A 150 -8.64 -0.38 9.22
N LEU A 151 -8.49 -1.14 8.14
CA LEU A 151 -7.21 -1.45 7.51
C LEU A 151 -7.28 -1.27 6.00
N VAL A 152 -6.22 -0.75 5.39
CA VAL A 152 -6.01 -0.79 3.94
C VAL A 152 -4.70 -1.47 3.58
N GLY A 153 -4.67 -2.06 2.39
CA GLY A 153 -3.51 -2.73 1.82
C GLY A 153 -3.35 -2.50 0.31
N HIS A 154 -2.28 -3.05 -0.26
CA HIS A 154 -1.84 -2.98 -1.65
C HIS A 154 -1.41 -1.60 -2.14
N SER A 155 -2.01 -0.52 -1.66
CA SER A 155 -1.48 0.83 -1.79
C SER A 155 -1.88 1.69 -0.60
N TRP A 156 -1.08 2.74 -0.37
CA TRP A 156 -1.28 3.72 0.70
C TRP A 156 -1.05 5.10 0.13
N PHE A 157 -2.13 5.89 -0.03
CA PHE A 157 -2.06 7.28 -0.47
C PHE A 157 -2.40 8.21 0.70
N PHE A 158 -1.46 9.08 1.08
CA PHE A 158 -1.57 9.91 2.27
C PHE A 158 -0.73 11.18 2.18
N ARG A 159 -0.93 12.14 3.09
CA ARG A 159 -0.06 13.31 3.22
C ARG A 159 1.31 12.88 3.73
N ARG A 160 2.39 13.32 3.08
CA ARG A 160 3.77 12.97 3.44
C ARG A 160 4.07 13.20 4.93
N GLU A 161 3.55 14.27 5.51
CA GLU A 161 3.76 14.60 6.93
C GLU A 161 3.20 13.54 7.90
N TRP A 162 2.26 12.69 7.46
CA TRP A 162 1.70 11.62 8.29
C TRP A 162 2.62 10.39 8.38
N ALA A 163 3.61 10.28 7.51
CA ALA A 163 4.58 9.17 7.55
C ALA A 163 5.30 9.08 8.91
N ARG A 164 5.52 10.24 9.58
CA ARG A 164 6.16 10.28 10.90
C ARG A 164 5.40 9.52 11.98
N TYR A 165 4.08 9.44 11.89
CA TYR A 165 3.25 8.79 12.89
C TYR A 165 3.46 7.27 12.93
N PHE A 166 3.97 6.67 11.86
CA PHE A 166 4.38 5.27 11.87
C PHE A 166 5.38 4.96 13.01
N TRP A 167 6.16 5.95 13.41
CA TRP A 167 7.26 5.81 14.36
C TRP A 167 6.89 6.26 15.78
N ASP A 168 5.62 6.54 16.06
CA ASP A 168 5.17 6.94 17.41
C ASP A 168 5.36 5.81 18.43
N THR A 169 5.25 4.57 17.99
CA THR A 169 5.60 3.38 18.77
C THR A 169 6.34 2.37 17.89
N GLU A 170 7.00 1.40 18.50
CA GLU A 170 7.59 0.29 17.76
C GLU A 170 6.50 -0.69 17.29
N PRO A 171 6.51 -1.12 16.01
CA PRO A 171 5.61 -2.16 15.55
C PRO A 171 5.92 -3.49 16.28
N LEU A 172 4.89 -4.28 16.60
CA LEU A 172 5.05 -5.55 17.29
C LEU A 172 5.99 -6.50 16.53
N LEU A 173 5.83 -6.58 15.22
CA LEU A 173 6.66 -7.41 14.35
C LEU A 173 7.31 -6.54 13.26
N ARG A 174 8.61 -6.76 13.00
CA ARG A 174 9.32 -6.04 11.92
C ARG A 174 9.14 -6.67 10.55
N SER A 175 8.60 -7.87 10.49
CA SER A 175 8.45 -8.68 9.27
C SER A 175 7.02 -8.77 8.75
N PHE A 176 6.04 -8.23 9.50
CA PHE A 176 4.62 -8.36 9.18
C PHE A 176 3.75 -7.37 9.96
N GLY A 177 2.58 -6.97 9.37
CA GLY A 177 1.56 -6.17 10.05
C GLY A 177 1.86 -4.67 10.10
N GLU A 178 2.75 -4.19 9.26
CA GLU A 178 3.09 -2.77 9.15
C GLU A 178 1.90 -1.93 8.66
N ASP A 179 1.02 -2.51 7.88
CA ASP A 179 -0.23 -1.92 7.42
C ASP A 179 -1.22 -1.72 8.59
N ILE A 180 -1.37 -2.73 9.45
CA ILE A 180 -2.18 -2.66 10.68
C ILE A 180 -1.62 -1.57 11.59
N HIS A 181 -0.31 -1.64 11.86
CA HIS A 181 0.38 -0.68 12.72
C HIS A 181 0.20 0.76 12.23
N PHE A 182 0.43 1.02 10.93
CA PHE A 182 0.28 2.37 10.39
C PHE A 182 -1.16 2.88 10.51
N CYS A 183 -2.17 2.06 10.21
CA CYS A 183 -3.57 2.45 10.36
C CYS A 183 -3.91 2.77 11.83
N ALA A 184 -3.43 1.97 12.78
CA ALA A 184 -3.61 2.21 14.20
C ALA A 184 -2.95 3.52 14.65
N MET A 185 -1.70 3.79 14.21
CA MET A 185 -0.99 5.03 14.54
C MET A 185 -1.70 6.25 13.96
N LEU A 186 -2.19 6.19 12.72
CA LEU A 186 -2.93 7.29 12.11
C LEU A 186 -4.22 7.61 12.87
N GLN A 187 -4.94 6.59 13.34
CA GLN A 187 -6.16 6.81 14.13
C GLN A 187 -5.89 7.59 15.42
N ARG A 188 -4.75 7.40 16.10
CA ARG A 188 -4.35 8.17 17.29
C ARG A 188 -4.26 9.68 17.03
N HIS A 189 -4.00 10.06 15.76
CA HIS A 189 -3.94 11.45 15.31
C HIS A 189 -5.26 11.93 14.65
N GLY A 190 -6.34 11.17 14.80
CA GLY A 190 -7.65 11.48 14.25
C GLY A 190 -7.65 11.44 12.72
N ILE A 191 -6.77 10.63 12.11
CA ILE A 191 -6.73 10.37 10.67
C ILE A 191 -7.46 9.05 10.43
N ARG A 192 -8.48 9.11 9.58
CA ARG A 192 -9.27 7.95 9.22
C ARG A 192 -8.58 7.12 8.14
N VAL A 193 -9.10 5.94 7.88
CA VAL A 193 -8.63 5.04 6.83
C VAL A 193 -9.79 4.70 5.92
N ALA A 194 -9.61 4.73 4.60
CA ALA A 194 -10.70 4.52 3.66
C ALA A 194 -10.27 3.89 2.34
N CYS A 195 -11.22 3.22 1.68
CA CYS A 195 -11.16 2.92 0.26
C CYS A 195 -11.94 3.99 -0.52
N PRO A 196 -11.28 4.76 -1.40
CA PRO A 196 -11.96 5.58 -2.38
C PRO A 196 -12.89 4.74 -3.27
N PRO A 197 -13.81 5.34 -4.05
CA PRO A 197 -14.67 4.60 -4.98
C PRO A 197 -13.91 3.66 -5.91
N HIS A 198 -14.40 2.42 -6.00
CA HIS A 198 -13.99 1.40 -6.96
C HIS A 198 -15.24 0.93 -7.71
N PRO A 199 -15.90 1.82 -8.51
CA PRO A 199 -17.14 1.50 -9.20
C PRO A 199 -16.93 0.39 -10.24
N GLN A 200 -17.95 -0.45 -10.43
CA GLN A 200 -17.84 -1.58 -11.34
C GLN A 200 -17.60 -1.15 -12.79
N ASP A 201 -18.21 -0.04 -13.20
CA ASP A 201 -18.22 0.41 -14.59
C ASP A 201 -17.07 1.38 -14.94
N ASP A 202 -16.23 1.79 -13.95
CA ASP A 202 -15.09 2.69 -14.19
C ASP A 202 -13.82 2.23 -13.46
N THR A 203 -13.11 1.32 -14.09
CA THR A 203 -11.84 0.80 -13.56
C THR A 203 -10.69 1.81 -13.58
N SER A 204 -10.87 2.95 -14.25
CA SER A 204 -9.84 4.00 -14.25
C SER A 204 -9.62 4.60 -12.86
N LEU A 205 -10.63 4.55 -11.99
CA LEU A 205 -10.57 5.03 -10.60
C LEU A 205 -9.96 4.02 -9.62
N TRP A 206 -9.70 2.79 -10.04
CA TRP A 206 -9.29 1.72 -9.13
C TRP A 206 -7.84 1.83 -8.70
N GLY A 207 -7.56 1.43 -7.47
CA GLY A 207 -6.20 1.30 -6.95
C GLY A 207 -5.42 0.14 -7.59
N SER A 208 -6.11 -0.88 -8.14
CA SER A 208 -5.54 -1.92 -8.98
C SER A 208 -6.57 -2.46 -9.96
N VAL A 209 -6.15 -2.70 -11.20
CA VAL A 209 -6.98 -3.31 -12.26
C VAL A 209 -6.57 -4.77 -12.54
N LYS A 210 -5.64 -5.32 -11.77
CA LYS A 210 -5.16 -6.69 -11.90
C LYS A 210 -6.25 -7.69 -11.50
N GLY A 211 -6.42 -8.77 -12.28
CA GLY A 211 -7.55 -9.69 -12.10
C GLY A 211 -7.44 -10.65 -10.91
N ASP A 212 -6.23 -10.96 -10.44
CA ASP A 212 -5.98 -12.01 -9.45
C ASP A 212 -5.92 -11.53 -7.99
N LEU A 213 -6.21 -10.25 -7.74
CA LEU A 213 -6.25 -9.63 -6.40
C LEU A 213 -4.95 -9.81 -5.58
N GLY A 214 -3.80 -9.96 -6.24
CA GLY A 214 -2.51 -10.16 -5.57
C GLY A 214 -2.36 -11.53 -4.88
N VAL A 215 -3.25 -12.48 -5.17
CA VAL A 215 -3.20 -13.83 -4.58
C VAL A 215 -2.34 -14.73 -5.46
N ASP A 216 -1.09 -14.89 -5.10
CA ASP A 216 -0.15 -15.79 -5.76
C ASP A 216 0.71 -16.58 -4.76
N LYS A 217 1.57 -17.47 -5.27
CA LYS A 217 2.41 -18.34 -4.42
C LYS A 217 3.48 -17.61 -3.61
N VAL A 218 3.78 -16.36 -3.95
CA VAL A 218 4.79 -15.53 -3.27
C VAL A 218 4.16 -14.46 -2.38
N ALA A 219 2.83 -14.38 -2.35
CA ALA A 219 2.11 -13.44 -1.49
C ALA A 219 2.35 -13.77 -0.01
N ILE A 220 2.91 -12.83 0.72
CA ILE A 220 3.19 -12.99 2.16
C ILE A 220 1.89 -13.30 2.93
N SER A 221 0.79 -12.69 2.53
CA SER A 221 -0.52 -12.88 3.17
C SER A 221 -1.13 -14.29 2.99
N CYS A 222 -0.63 -15.09 2.04
CA CYS A 222 -1.11 -16.45 1.75
C CYS A 222 -0.30 -17.55 2.48
N SER A 223 0.76 -17.20 3.18
CA SER A 223 1.53 -18.14 3.99
C SER A 223 0.71 -18.62 5.20
N LYS A 224 0.68 -19.94 5.46
CA LYS A 224 -0.11 -20.54 6.55
C LYS A 224 0.25 -19.98 7.94
N ASP A 225 1.49 -19.62 8.15
CA ASP A 225 1.97 -19.12 9.44
C ASP A 225 1.57 -17.65 9.72
N ARG A 226 1.23 -16.90 8.67
CA ARG A 226 0.91 -15.46 8.79
C ARG A 226 -0.47 -15.14 9.36
N SER A 227 -1.40 -16.09 9.38
CA SER A 227 -2.71 -15.88 10.02
C SER A 227 -2.61 -15.69 11.53
N GLN A 228 -1.65 -16.35 12.17
CA GLN A 228 -1.39 -16.16 13.60
C GLN A 228 -0.74 -14.80 13.84
N GLU A 229 0.33 -14.45 13.10
CA GLU A 229 0.99 -13.15 13.21
C GLU A 229 0.01 -12.00 12.96
N PHE A 230 -0.89 -12.15 11.98
CA PHE A 230 -1.93 -11.16 11.71
C PHE A 230 -2.81 -10.90 12.94
N ARG A 231 -3.29 -11.97 13.59
CA ARG A 231 -4.10 -11.85 14.81
C ARG A 231 -3.31 -11.24 15.96
N GLU A 232 -2.07 -11.66 16.15
CA GLU A 232 -1.20 -11.13 17.22
C GLU A 232 -1.00 -9.62 17.07
N VAL A 233 -0.71 -9.13 15.85
CA VAL A 233 -0.56 -7.69 15.61
C VAL A 233 -1.89 -6.97 15.79
N LEU A 234 -3.00 -7.50 15.27
CA LEU A 234 -4.32 -6.90 15.42
C LEU A 234 -4.70 -6.76 16.90
N GLN A 235 -4.58 -7.83 17.69
CA GLN A 235 -4.87 -7.84 19.13
C GLN A 235 -3.94 -6.91 19.90
N TYR A 236 -2.67 -6.86 19.53
CA TYR A 236 -1.71 -5.94 20.14
C TYR A 236 -2.12 -4.48 19.94
N GLU A 237 -2.47 -4.08 18.71
CA GLU A 237 -2.86 -2.69 18.45
C GLU A 237 -4.20 -2.33 19.12
N VAL A 238 -5.16 -3.26 19.17
CA VAL A 238 -6.43 -3.06 19.89
C VAL A 238 -6.18 -2.91 21.38
N ALA A 239 -5.36 -3.78 21.99
CA ALA A 239 -4.98 -3.68 23.39
C ALA A 239 -4.25 -2.36 23.73
N ASN A 240 -3.56 -1.78 22.74
CA ASN A 240 -2.88 -0.48 22.86
C ASN A 240 -3.75 0.71 22.41
N GLY A 241 -5.07 0.52 22.30
CA GLY A 241 -6.04 1.60 22.14
C GLY A 241 -6.51 1.87 20.70
N TRP A 242 -6.15 1.01 19.72
CA TRP A 242 -6.78 1.08 18.41
C TRP A 242 -8.23 0.66 18.50
N ARG A 243 -9.13 1.49 17.99
CA ARG A 243 -10.58 1.25 18.05
C ARG A 243 -11.08 0.81 16.69
N LEU A 244 -11.57 -0.43 16.61
CA LEU A 244 -12.19 -0.95 15.40
C LEU A 244 -13.55 -0.29 15.17
N MET A 245 -13.91 -0.03 13.92
CA MET A 245 -15.09 0.77 13.56
C MET A 245 -16.42 0.13 13.97
N LEU A 246 -16.47 -1.20 14.10
CA LEU A 246 -17.68 -1.96 14.43
C LEU A 246 -17.71 -2.42 15.88
N LEU A 247 -16.74 -2.09 16.68
CA LEU A 247 -16.67 -2.31 18.13
C LEU A 247 -16.71 -0.98 18.88
#